data_9146039301e9b29b0fd09fad9b308870
#
_entry.id   9146039301e9b29b0fd09fad9b308870
#
_cell.length_a   1.000
_cell.length_b   1.000
_cell.length_c   1.000
_cell.angle_alpha   90.00
_cell.angle_beta   90.00
_cell.angle_gamma   90.00
#
_symmetry.space_group_name_H-M   'P 1'
#
loop_
_entity.id
_entity.type
_entity.pdbx_description
1 polymer ?
#
loop_
_entity_poly.entity_id
_entity_poly.type
_entity_poly.pdbx_seq_one_letter_code
_entity_poly.pdbx_strand_id
1 'polypeptide(L)'
;MKTSEGSYTQHINNTFYNMFYIEEEKRGFYPEENHVVSGVFDIDIEPHEEKDLSFICSMEENIDELDAKAIINSEIIRINNIYNESLLIDNGKENKTKEELEKDELARLYMIAADNFVVYRPTFGLHTLIAGYPWFLDWGRDALISFEGLLLIPRRYKIAKDVLLTCTRDIKYGLLPNGYSEVDNSPLYNSADSSLLLFEQVQKYLEYTNDDNFIKENIYPKLKLIIEHYSNGIDFDNNNIHLEEDGLISSGTETTQNTWMDAKYGDFAFTPRNGKVVDI
;
A
#
# COMPACT_ATOMS: atom_id res chain seq x y z
N MET A 1 -18.41 -8.90 -17.06
CA MET A 1 -18.38 -7.53 -17.60
C MET A 1 -19.79 -7.14 -18.05
N LYS A 2 -20.14 -5.85 -17.93
CA LYS A 2 -21.47 -5.32 -18.26
C LYS A 2 -21.34 -3.92 -18.88
N THR A 3 -22.25 -3.59 -19.80
CA THR A 3 -22.43 -2.24 -20.35
C THR A 3 -23.81 -1.69 -20.00
N SER A 4 -23.99 -0.39 -19.93
CA SER A 4 -25.28 0.26 -19.70
C SER A 4 -26.24 0.09 -20.88
N GLU A 5 -25.70 0.01 -22.09
CA GLU A 5 -26.46 -0.18 -23.34
C GLU A 5 -25.69 -1.14 -24.26
N GLY A 6 -26.40 -1.71 -25.24
CA GLY A 6 -25.83 -2.69 -26.16
C GLY A 6 -25.71 -4.09 -25.55
N SER A 7 -24.78 -4.89 -26.07
CA SER A 7 -24.53 -6.25 -25.61
C SER A 7 -23.04 -6.50 -25.35
N TYR A 8 -22.75 -7.43 -24.43
CA TYR A 8 -21.42 -7.98 -24.23
C TYR A 8 -21.40 -9.46 -24.65
N THR A 9 -20.53 -9.77 -25.59
CA THR A 9 -20.29 -11.15 -26.02
C THR A 9 -18.95 -11.60 -25.50
N GLN A 10 -18.95 -12.59 -24.60
CA GLN A 10 -17.72 -13.17 -24.07
C GLN A 10 -17.04 -14.02 -25.15
N HIS A 11 -15.75 -13.83 -25.32
CA HIS A 11 -14.91 -14.66 -26.18
C HIS A 11 -13.99 -15.55 -25.32
N ILE A 12 -14.10 -16.86 -25.53
CA ILE A 12 -13.23 -17.85 -24.90
C ILE A 12 -12.14 -18.24 -25.90
N ASN A 13 -10.88 -18.22 -25.46
CA ASN A 13 -9.71 -18.59 -26.28
C ASN A 13 -9.42 -17.65 -27.47
N ASN A 14 -9.82 -16.39 -27.41
CA ASN A 14 -9.40 -15.40 -28.39
C ASN A 14 -8.17 -14.65 -27.88
N THR A 15 -7.08 -14.63 -28.64
CA THR A 15 -5.81 -14.05 -28.22
C THR A 15 -5.17 -13.29 -29.37
N PHE A 16 -4.77 -12.05 -29.10
CA PHE A 16 -3.82 -11.33 -29.94
C PHE A 16 -2.42 -11.80 -29.58
N TYR A 17 -1.69 -12.31 -30.55
CA TYR A 17 -0.34 -12.83 -30.37
C TYR A 17 0.70 -11.80 -30.80
N ASN A 18 1.86 -11.83 -30.14
CA ASN A 18 3.06 -11.07 -30.50
C ASN A 18 2.81 -9.56 -30.56
N MET A 19 2.11 -9.01 -29.55
CA MET A 19 2.03 -7.57 -29.35
C MET A 19 3.41 -7.07 -29.00
N PHE A 20 3.95 -6.16 -29.80
CA PHE A 20 5.33 -5.68 -29.65
C PHE A 20 5.39 -4.31 -28.98
N TYR A 21 6.21 -4.20 -27.94
CA TYR A 21 6.41 -2.99 -27.14
C TYR A 21 7.81 -2.42 -27.35
N ILE A 22 7.92 -1.41 -28.18
CA ILE A 22 9.20 -0.80 -28.56
C ILE A 22 9.95 -0.19 -27.36
N GLU A 23 9.23 0.27 -26.34
CA GLU A 23 9.85 0.86 -25.15
C GLU A 23 10.48 -0.20 -24.23
N GLU A 24 9.92 -1.40 -24.18
CA GLU A 24 10.50 -2.53 -23.47
C GLU A 24 11.77 -3.03 -24.17
N GLU A 25 11.75 -3.12 -25.51
CA GLU A 25 12.95 -3.45 -26.28
C GLU A 25 14.09 -2.46 -26.04
N LYS A 26 13.81 -1.14 -26.05
CA LYS A 26 14.80 -0.09 -25.80
C LYS A 26 15.42 -0.20 -24.41
N ARG A 27 14.69 -0.74 -23.44
CA ARG A 27 15.17 -0.98 -22.07
C ARG A 27 15.89 -2.31 -21.90
N GLY A 28 15.96 -3.14 -22.95
CA GLY A 28 16.57 -4.46 -22.92
C GLY A 28 15.71 -5.55 -22.30
N PHE A 29 14.40 -5.32 -22.17
CA PHE A 29 13.44 -6.33 -21.75
C PHE A 29 12.87 -7.10 -22.95
N TYR A 30 12.22 -8.24 -22.67
CA TYR A 30 11.51 -9.00 -23.69
C TYR A 30 10.29 -8.20 -24.17
N PRO A 31 10.21 -7.85 -25.47
CA PRO A 31 9.25 -6.86 -25.93
C PRO A 31 7.92 -7.44 -26.45
N GLU A 32 7.74 -8.74 -26.46
CA GLU A 32 6.55 -9.38 -27.02
C GLU A 32 5.65 -9.96 -25.92
N GLU A 33 4.35 -9.76 -26.08
CA GLU A 33 3.33 -10.26 -25.16
C GLU A 33 2.08 -10.72 -25.89
N ASN A 34 1.35 -11.67 -25.28
CA ASN A 34 0.09 -12.15 -25.82
C ASN A 34 -1.08 -11.61 -25.00
N HIS A 35 -2.07 -11.00 -25.66
CA HIS A 35 -3.23 -10.42 -24.99
C HIS A 35 -4.47 -11.27 -25.19
N VAL A 36 -5.08 -11.71 -24.10
CA VAL A 36 -6.37 -12.41 -24.15
C VAL A 36 -7.50 -11.41 -24.34
N VAL A 37 -8.32 -11.63 -25.34
CA VAL A 37 -9.56 -10.87 -25.57
C VAL A 37 -10.68 -11.54 -24.79
N SER A 38 -11.13 -10.89 -23.71
CA SER A 38 -12.19 -11.42 -22.86
C SER A 38 -13.58 -11.35 -23.49
N GLY A 39 -13.79 -10.43 -24.42
CA GLY A 39 -15.05 -10.27 -25.14
C GLY A 39 -15.13 -8.96 -25.91
N VAL A 40 -16.29 -8.73 -26.52
CA VAL A 40 -16.61 -7.54 -27.31
C VAL A 40 -17.90 -6.90 -26.80
N PHE A 41 -17.91 -5.58 -26.72
CA PHE A 41 -19.12 -4.78 -26.50
C PHE A 41 -19.59 -4.24 -27.85
N ASP A 42 -20.84 -4.52 -28.19
CA ASP A 42 -21.51 -4.04 -29.40
C ASP A 42 -22.58 -3.02 -29.03
N ILE A 43 -22.47 -1.81 -29.59
CA ILE A 43 -23.35 -0.68 -29.29
C ILE A 43 -23.71 0.04 -30.57
N ASP A 44 -25.01 0.19 -30.83
CA ASP A 44 -25.54 0.94 -31.97
C ASP A 44 -25.74 2.42 -31.57
N ILE A 45 -25.23 3.34 -32.39
CA ILE A 45 -25.40 4.77 -32.25
C ILE A 45 -25.89 5.33 -33.58
N GLU A 46 -27.02 6.01 -33.56
CA GLU A 46 -27.57 6.68 -34.73
C GLU A 46 -26.76 7.89 -35.17
N PRO A 47 -26.79 8.29 -36.44
CA PRO A 47 -26.11 9.47 -36.93
C PRO A 47 -26.56 10.73 -36.13
N HIS A 48 -25.59 11.49 -35.62
CA HIS A 48 -25.80 12.70 -34.78
C HIS A 48 -26.38 12.46 -33.40
N GLU A 49 -26.44 11.21 -32.95
CA GLU A 49 -26.79 10.85 -31.57
C GLU A 49 -25.53 10.91 -30.67
N GLU A 50 -25.69 11.38 -29.42
CA GLU A 50 -24.70 11.30 -28.37
C GLU A 50 -25.22 10.37 -27.28
N LYS A 51 -24.39 9.42 -26.81
CA LYS A 51 -24.75 8.47 -25.74
C LYS A 51 -23.69 8.46 -24.64
N ASP A 52 -24.14 8.56 -23.41
CA ASP A 52 -23.32 8.29 -22.23
C ASP A 52 -23.32 6.79 -21.93
N LEU A 53 -22.18 6.16 -22.07
CA LEU A 53 -22.01 4.74 -21.87
C LEU A 53 -21.19 4.46 -20.63
N SER A 54 -21.56 3.45 -19.88
CA SER A 54 -20.76 2.95 -18.76
C SER A 54 -20.42 1.47 -18.95
N PHE A 55 -19.17 1.15 -18.61
CA PHE A 55 -18.67 -0.22 -18.60
C PHE A 55 -18.34 -0.63 -17.17
N ILE A 56 -18.80 -1.79 -16.76
CA ILE A 56 -18.50 -2.38 -15.46
C ILE A 56 -17.71 -3.67 -15.67
N CYS A 57 -16.54 -3.75 -15.05
CA CYS A 57 -15.76 -4.95 -14.89
C CYS A 57 -15.63 -5.25 -13.40
N SER A 58 -16.13 -6.41 -12.97
CA SER A 58 -16.09 -6.81 -11.56
C SER A 58 -15.86 -8.31 -11.45
N MET A 59 -15.32 -8.73 -10.31
CA MET A 59 -15.26 -10.13 -9.87
C MET A 59 -16.46 -10.51 -8.99
N GLU A 60 -17.38 -9.60 -8.74
CA GLU A 60 -18.63 -9.86 -8.02
C GLU A 60 -19.53 -10.82 -8.80
N GLU A 61 -20.22 -11.73 -8.08
CA GLU A 61 -21.11 -12.72 -8.69
C GLU A 61 -22.34 -12.07 -9.34
N ASN A 62 -22.89 -11.00 -8.74
CA ASN A 62 -24.11 -10.33 -9.15
C ASN A 62 -23.84 -9.01 -9.90
N ILE A 63 -23.02 -9.09 -10.97
CA ILE A 63 -22.65 -7.89 -11.75
C ILE A 63 -23.87 -7.16 -12.34
N ASP A 64 -24.97 -7.88 -12.60
CA ASP A 64 -26.19 -7.31 -13.18
C ASP A 64 -26.92 -6.35 -12.22
N GLU A 65 -26.70 -6.48 -10.92
CA GLU A 65 -27.26 -5.58 -9.89
C GLU A 65 -26.43 -4.29 -9.73
N LEU A 66 -25.23 -4.21 -10.31
CA LEU A 66 -24.37 -3.05 -10.19
C LEU A 66 -24.84 -1.90 -11.08
N ASP A 67 -24.93 -0.70 -10.49
CA ASP A 67 -25.21 0.57 -11.19
C ASP A 67 -23.94 1.43 -11.20
N ALA A 68 -23.41 1.68 -12.41
CA ALA A 68 -22.20 2.43 -12.60
C ALA A 68 -22.29 3.88 -12.09
N LYS A 69 -23.43 4.55 -12.30
CA LYS A 69 -23.63 5.94 -11.85
C LYS A 69 -23.69 6.01 -10.33
N ALA A 70 -24.36 5.04 -9.69
CA ALA A 70 -24.41 4.95 -8.23
C ALA A 70 -23.02 4.69 -7.64
N ILE A 71 -22.23 3.80 -8.24
CA ILE A 71 -20.86 3.49 -7.82
C ILE A 71 -19.97 4.74 -7.93
N ILE A 72 -19.97 5.42 -9.08
CA ILE A 72 -19.18 6.65 -9.29
C ILE A 72 -19.59 7.73 -8.28
N ASN A 73 -20.89 7.96 -8.08
CA ASN A 73 -21.36 8.96 -7.14
C ASN A 73 -20.97 8.63 -5.69
N SER A 74 -21.07 7.37 -5.28
CA SER A 74 -20.65 6.94 -3.94
C SER A 74 -19.15 7.16 -3.73
N GLU A 75 -18.33 6.92 -4.74
CA GLU A 75 -16.89 7.13 -4.69
C GLU A 75 -16.53 8.62 -4.62
N ILE A 76 -17.20 9.47 -5.39
CA ILE A 76 -17.03 10.93 -5.30
C ILE A 76 -17.38 11.43 -3.89
N ILE A 77 -18.47 10.95 -3.30
CA ILE A 77 -18.86 11.30 -1.94
C ILE A 77 -17.80 10.81 -0.93
N ARG A 78 -17.31 9.58 -1.07
CA ARG A 78 -16.28 9.01 -0.20
C ARG A 78 -14.99 9.84 -0.22
N ILE A 79 -14.49 10.20 -1.38
CA ILE A 79 -13.27 11.02 -1.53
C ILE A 79 -13.48 12.42 -0.96
N ASN A 80 -14.63 13.05 -1.23
CA ASN A 80 -14.94 14.36 -0.66
C ASN A 80 -15.03 14.33 0.87
N ASN A 81 -15.52 13.25 1.46
CA ASN A 81 -15.54 13.09 2.92
C ASN A 81 -14.11 12.98 3.49
N ILE A 82 -13.24 12.19 2.88
CA ILE A 82 -11.82 12.10 3.28
C ILE A 82 -11.16 13.48 3.25
N TYR A 83 -11.39 14.24 2.16
CA TYR A 83 -10.88 15.59 2.03
C TYR A 83 -11.39 16.52 3.13
N ASN A 84 -12.71 16.57 3.34
CA ASN A 84 -13.33 17.47 4.30
C ASN A 84 -12.99 17.17 5.77
N GLU A 85 -12.68 15.91 6.10
CA GLU A 85 -12.28 15.48 7.44
C GLU A 85 -10.78 15.66 7.71
N SER A 86 -9.98 15.88 6.67
CA SER A 86 -8.52 16.02 6.77
C SER A 86 -8.10 17.22 7.62
N LEU A 87 -6.96 17.08 8.32
CA LEU A 87 -6.31 18.17 9.06
C LEU A 87 -5.73 19.28 8.15
N LEU A 88 -5.59 19.00 6.86
CA LEU A 88 -5.06 19.98 5.89
C LEU A 88 -6.06 21.08 5.53
N ILE A 89 -7.34 20.91 5.90
CA ILE A 89 -8.43 21.82 5.51
C ILE A 89 -8.83 22.69 6.68
N ASP A 90 -8.75 24.00 6.47
CA ASP A 90 -9.37 24.97 7.37
C ASP A 90 -10.80 25.30 6.90
N ASN A 91 -11.75 24.56 7.47
CA ASN A 91 -13.17 24.75 7.18
C ASN A 91 -13.79 25.97 7.90
N GLY A 92 -13.00 26.70 8.71
CA GLY A 92 -13.48 27.83 9.50
C GLY A 92 -13.51 29.18 8.79
N LYS A 93 -12.91 29.30 7.60
CA LYS A 93 -12.85 30.57 6.86
C LYS A 93 -13.92 30.67 5.76
N GLU A 94 -14.87 31.60 5.94
CA GLU A 94 -15.92 31.85 4.94
C GLU A 94 -15.42 32.56 3.65
N ASN A 95 -14.32 33.35 3.75
CA ASN A 95 -13.74 34.08 2.63
C ASN A 95 -12.26 33.73 2.47
N LYS A 96 -11.96 32.80 1.58
CA LYS A 96 -10.59 32.39 1.25
C LYS A 96 -10.01 33.27 0.15
N THR A 97 -8.74 33.61 0.28
CA THR A 97 -7.97 34.27 -0.80
C THR A 97 -7.72 33.30 -1.95
N LYS A 98 -7.30 33.81 -3.11
CA LYS A 98 -6.96 32.96 -4.26
C LYS A 98 -5.84 31.94 -3.91
N GLU A 99 -4.83 32.39 -3.15
CA GLU A 99 -3.73 31.53 -2.72
C GLU A 99 -4.21 30.41 -1.78
N GLU A 100 -5.15 30.69 -0.88
CA GLU A 100 -5.75 29.70 0.01
C GLU A 100 -6.60 28.68 -0.75
N LEU A 101 -7.32 29.11 -1.79
CA LEU A 101 -8.08 28.21 -2.66
C LEU A 101 -7.16 27.30 -3.49
N GLU A 102 -6.03 27.82 -3.99
CA GLU A 102 -5.03 27.01 -4.70
C GLU A 102 -4.38 25.97 -3.77
N LYS A 103 -4.13 26.33 -2.51
CA LYS A 103 -3.63 25.37 -1.48
C LYS A 103 -4.65 24.29 -1.16
N ASP A 104 -5.93 24.64 -1.05
CA ASP A 104 -7.01 23.69 -0.81
C ASP A 104 -7.15 22.70 -1.97
N GLU A 105 -7.06 23.16 -3.21
CA GLU A 105 -7.11 22.29 -4.40
C GLU A 105 -5.90 21.34 -4.44
N LEU A 106 -4.71 21.85 -4.11
CA LEU A 106 -3.52 21.01 -4.00
C LEU A 106 -3.66 19.96 -2.88
N ALA A 107 -4.18 20.36 -1.71
CA ALA A 107 -4.46 19.44 -0.61
C ALA A 107 -5.46 18.34 -1.03
N ARG A 108 -6.49 18.71 -1.80
CA ARG A 108 -7.45 17.74 -2.34
C ARG A 108 -6.79 16.74 -3.27
N LEU A 109 -5.92 17.19 -4.17
CA LEU A 109 -5.15 16.28 -5.04
C LEU A 109 -4.26 15.34 -4.26
N TYR A 110 -3.59 15.81 -3.20
CA TYR A 110 -2.80 14.95 -2.31
C TYR A 110 -3.66 13.92 -1.59
N MET A 111 -4.86 14.27 -1.14
CA MET A 111 -5.76 13.30 -0.48
C MET A 111 -6.23 12.21 -1.44
N ILE A 112 -6.55 12.57 -2.69
CA ILE A 112 -6.90 11.60 -3.74
C ILE A 112 -5.71 10.68 -4.04
N ALA A 113 -4.51 11.24 -4.18
CA ALA A 113 -3.30 10.46 -4.41
C ALA A 113 -2.97 9.53 -3.22
N ALA A 114 -3.09 10.03 -2.00
CA ALA A 114 -2.87 9.25 -0.77
C ALA A 114 -3.85 8.07 -0.65
N ASP A 115 -5.09 8.24 -1.07
CA ASP A 115 -6.09 7.18 -1.01
C ASP A 115 -5.76 5.98 -1.90
N ASN A 116 -5.06 6.19 -3.01
CA ASN A 116 -4.63 5.12 -3.91
C ASN A 116 -3.65 4.13 -3.28
N PHE A 117 -2.97 4.50 -2.19
CA PHE A 117 -2.07 3.60 -1.48
C PHE A 117 -2.77 2.75 -0.42
N VAL A 118 -4.02 3.06 -0.10
CA VAL A 118 -4.79 2.35 0.93
C VAL A 118 -5.63 1.26 0.29
N VAL A 119 -5.37 0.02 0.64
CA VAL A 119 -6.09 -1.14 0.11
C VAL A 119 -6.63 -2.01 1.22
N TYR A 120 -7.77 -2.64 0.96
CA TYR A 120 -8.31 -3.69 1.84
C TYR A 120 -7.76 -5.04 1.40
N ARG A 121 -7.24 -5.81 2.36
CA ARG A 121 -6.71 -7.14 2.12
C ARG A 121 -7.68 -8.20 2.64
N PRO A 122 -8.48 -8.83 1.77
CA PRO A 122 -9.53 -9.78 2.18
C PRO A 122 -9.00 -10.96 2.98
N THR A 123 -7.79 -11.45 2.65
CA THR A 123 -7.14 -12.57 3.36
C THR A 123 -6.85 -12.26 4.82
N PHE A 124 -6.67 -10.98 5.18
CA PHE A 124 -6.43 -10.54 6.55
C PHE A 124 -7.68 -9.95 7.20
N GLY A 125 -8.67 -9.54 6.41
CA GLY A 125 -9.83 -8.79 6.88
C GLY A 125 -9.48 -7.38 7.37
N LEU A 126 -8.35 -6.83 6.94
CA LEU A 126 -7.77 -5.57 7.40
C LEU A 126 -7.30 -4.72 6.21
N HIS A 127 -7.15 -3.42 6.45
CA HIS A 127 -6.50 -2.54 5.50
C HIS A 127 -4.97 -2.62 5.63
N THR A 128 -4.29 -2.30 4.52
CA THR A 128 -2.84 -2.13 4.45
C THR A 128 -2.49 -0.97 3.54
N LEU A 129 -1.20 -0.61 3.52
CA LEU A 129 -0.64 0.36 2.58
C LEU A 129 0.25 -0.38 1.59
N ILE A 130 0.03 -0.13 0.29
CA ILE A 130 0.91 -0.64 -0.77
C ILE A 130 1.98 0.36 -1.11
N ALA A 131 3.18 -0.10 -1.49
CA ALA A 131 4.30 0.78 -1.82
C ALA A 131 4.11 1.51 -3.16
N GLY A 132 3.28 1.00 -4.06
CA GLY A 132 2.94 1.65 -5.32
C GLY A 132 1.97 0.84 -6.17
N TYR A 133 0.81 1.41 -6.43
CA TYR A 133 -0.22 0.78 -7.27
C TYR A 133 0.14 0.88 -8.76
N PRO A 134 -0.03 -0.18 -9.57
CA PRO A 134 -0.47 -1.53 -9.21
C PRO A 134 0.68 -2.53 -9.05
N TRP A 135 1.93 -2.10 -9.07
CA TRP A 135 3.11 -2.96 -9.25
C TRP A 135 3.73 -3.49 -7.97
N PHE A 136 3.57 -2.76 -6.85
CA PHE A 136 4.19 -3.10 -5.59
C PHE A 136 3.15 -3.54 -4.56
N LEU A 137 3.55 -4.52 -3.73
CA LEU A 137 2.73 -5.04 -2.65
C LEU A 137 2.84 -4.17 -1.39
N ASP A 138 2.27 -4.67 -0.31
CA ASP A 138 2.34 -4.09 1.02
C ASP A 138 3.71 -4.38 1.66
N TRP A 139 4.60 -3.39 1.58
CA TRP A 139 5.90 -3.41 2.23
C TRP A 139 5.81 -2.76 3.60
N GLY A 140 6.30 -3.45 4.64
CA GLY A 140 6.21 -2.98 6.04
C GLY A 140 6.94 -1.67 6.27
N ARG A 141 8.15 -1.52 5.75
CA ARG A 141 8.93 -0.27 5.82
C ARG A 141 8.17 0.89 5.19
N ASP A 142 7.71 0.71 3.96
CA ASP A 142 7.01 1.72 3.19
C ASP A 142 5.70 2.14 3.87
N ALA A 143 4.94 1.16 4.37
CA ALA A 143 3.72 1.40 5.12
C ALA A 143 3.97 2.23 6.38
N LEU A 144 5.02 1.93 7.13
CA LEU A 144 5.34 2.66 8.37
C LEU A 144 5.88 4.06 8.09
N ILE A 145 6.78 4.24 7.11
CA ILE A 145 7.29 5.57 6.76
C ILE A 145 6.16 6.50 6.28
N SER A 146 5.22 5.98 5.50
CA SER A 146 4.11 6.76 4.94
C SER A 146 2.88 6.90 5.85
N PHE A 147 2.85 6.19 6.98
CA PHE A 147 1.71 6.03 7.87
C PHE A 147 1.07 7.35 8.32
N GLU A 148 1.88 8.30 8.79
CA GLU A 148 1.39 9.59 9.25
C GLU A 148 0.72 10.38 8.11
N GLY A 149 1.41 10.49 6.97
CA GLY A 149 0.94 11.26 5.81
C GLY A 149 -0.30 10.68 5.16
N LEU A 150 -0.39 9.35 5.05
CA LEU A 150 -1.49 8.68 4.38
C LEU A 150 -2.71 8.43 5.27
N LEU A 151 -2.53 8.36 6.60
CA LEU A 151 -3.59 7.94 7.51
C LEU A 151 -3.90 8.94 8.64
N LEU A 152 -2.87 9.48 9.33
CA LEU A 152 -3.12 10.31 10.49
C LEU A 152 -3.53 11.74 10.12
N ILE A 153 -2.84 12.35 9.15
CA ILE A 153 -3.18 13.68 8.62
C ILE A 153 -4.59 13.70 8.00
N PRO A 154 -4.99 12.70 7.18
CA PRO A 154 -6.37 12.59 6.68
C PRO A 154 -7.39 12.16 7.74
N ARG A 155 -7.00 11.94 8.99
CA ARG A 155 -7.85 11.45 10.09
C ARG A 155 -8.47 10.07 9.85
N ARG A 156 -7.81 9.22 9.08
CA ARG A 156 -8.26 7.85 8.79
C ARG A 156 -7.90 6.89 9.93
N TYR A 157 -8.20 7.26 11.17
CA TYR A 157 -7.75 6.55 12.37
C TYR A 157 -8.21 5.10 12.47
N LYS A 158 -9.38 4.78 11.92
CA LYS A 158 -9.86 3.39 11.86
C LYS A 158 -8.96 2.53 10.96
N ILE A 159 -8.58 3.08 9.81
CA ILE A 159 -7.67 2.39 8.87
C ILE A 159 -6.25 2.35 9.47
N ALA A 160 -5.84 3.38 10.18
CA ALA A 160 -4.56 3.36 10.89
C ALA A 160 -4.46 2.21 11.90
N LYS A 161 -5.53 1.89 12.63
CA LYS A 161 -5.60 0.69 13.49
C LYS A 161 -5.41 -0.59 12.68
N ASP A 162 -6.14 -0.72 11.58
CA ASP A 162 -6.03 -1.90 10.72
C ASP A 162 -4.59 -2.09 10.21
N VAL A 163 -3.93 -1.01 9.77
CA VAL A 163 -2.55 -1.07 9.28
C VAL A 163 -1.57 -1.45 10.39
N LEU A 164 -1.70 -0.90 11.60
CA LEU A 164 -0.89 -1.32 12.75
C LEU A 164 -1.09 -2.81 13.09
N LEU A 165 -2.33 -3.30 13.02
CA LEU A 165 -2.63 -4.72 13.21
C LEU A 165 -2.03 -5.57 12.08
N THR A 166 -2.12 -5.13 10.83
CA THR A 166 -1.53 -5.82 9.67
C THR A 166 -0.01 -5.93 9.82
N CYS A 167 0.68 -4.83 10.10
CA CYS A 167 2.13 -4.82 10.29
C CYS A 167 2.60 -5.72 11.45
N THR A 168 1.79 -5.82 12.52
CA THR A 168 2.17 -6.59 13.72
C THR A 168 1.61 -8.01 13.75
N ARG A 169 0.85 -8.42 12.73
CA ARG A 169 0.16 -9.72 12.68
C ARG A 169 1.11 -10.90 12.76
N ASP A 170 2.12 -10.90 11.92
CA ASP A 170 3.03 -12.03 11.72
C ASP A 170 4.44 -11.74 12.27
N ILE A 171 4.55 -10.96 13.37
CA ILE A 171 5.83 -10.75 14.04
C ILE A 171 6.43 -12.09 14.47
N LYS A 172 7.68 -12.31 14.09
CA LYS A 172 8.45 -13.50 14.43
C LYS A 172 9.84 -13.12 14.90
N TYR A 173 10.22 -13.60 16.08
CA TYR A 173 11.52 -13.26 16.70
C TYR A 173 11.80 -11.76 16.78
N GLY A 174 10.79 -10.95 17.07
CA GLY A 174 10.92 -9.49 17.13
C GLY A 174 11.01 -8.79 15.77
N LEU A 175 10.93 -9.50 14.66
CA LEU A 175 10.94 -8.93 13.32
C LEU A 175 9.53 -8.80 12.76
N LEU A 176 9.21 -7.62 12.23
CA LEU A 176 8.04 -7.41 11.39
C LEU A 176 8.29 -7.99 9.99
N PRO A 177 7.28 -8.56 9.34
CA PRO A 177 7.38 -8.81 7.91
C PRO A 177 7.67 -7.50 7.16
N ASN A 178 8.71 -7.50 6.33
CA ASN A 178 8.94 -6.39 5.40
C ASN A 178 8.02 -6.47 4.18
N GLY A 179 7.43 -7.64 3.92
CA GLY A 179 6.48 -7.89 2.85
C GLY A 179 6.00 -9.32 2.90
N TYR A 180 5.25 -9.71 1.88
CA TYR A 180 4.74 -11.07 1.71
C TYR A 180 5.07 -11.58 0.32
N SER A 181 5.43 -12.86 0.22
CA SER A 181 5.71 -13.52 -1.06
C SER A 181 4.49 -13.51 -1.98
N GLU A 182 4.68 -13.18 -3.25
CA GLU A 182 3.62 -13.22 -4.26
C GLU A 182 3.17 -14.65 -4.61
N VAL A 183 4.03 -15.64 -4.32
CA VAL A 183 3.79 -17.03 -4.70
C VAL A 183 2.87 -17.74 -3.70
N ASP A 184 3.18 -17.61 -2.42
CA ASP A 184 2.55 -18.39 -1.34
C ASP A 184 2.05 -17.53 -0.17
N ASN A 185 2.19 -16.20 -0.28
CA ASN A 185 1.81 -15.24 0.75
C ASN A 185 2.55 -15.45 2.08
N SER A 186 3.73 -16.06 2.06
CA SER A 186 4.58 -16.22 3.25
C SER A 186 5.25 -14.88 3.61
N PRO A 187 5.40 -14.56 4.91
CA PRO A 187 6.03 -13.32 5.35
C PRO A 187 7.54 -13.33 5.12
N LEU A 188 8.08 -12.20 4.66
CA LEU A 188 9.51 -11.96 4.40
C LEU A 188 10.12 -11.13 5.53
N TYR A 189 11.19 -11.63 6.16
CA TYR A 189 11.82 -11.00 7.34
C TYR A 189 13.20 -10.40 7.05
N ASN A 190 13.34 -9.72 5.93
CA ASN A 190 14.59 -9.12 5.45
C ASN A 190 14.71 -7.63 5.80
N SER A 191 14.29 -7.23 7.00
CA SER A 191 14.31 -5.84 7.43
C SER A 191 14.57 -5.73 8.92
N ALA A 192 15.59 -4.99 9.31
CA ALA A 192 15.84 -4.64 10.71
C ALA A 192 15.16 -3.33 11.13
N ASP A 193 15.02 -2.39 10.22
CA ASP A 193 14.49 -1.06 10.47
C ASP A 193 12.96 -1.03 10.62
N SER A 194 12.21 -1.87 9.92
CA SER A 194 10.74 -1.88 9.98
C SER A 194 10.20 -2.09 11.40
N SER A 195 10.83 -2.99 12.18
CA SER A 195 10.45 -3.23 13.56
C SER A 195 10.67 -2.01 14.47
N LEU A 196 11.70 -1.22 14.19
CA LEU A 196 12.03 -0.01 14.97
C LEU A 196 11.15 1.17 14.54
N LEU A 197 10.85 1.32 13.25
CA LEU A 197 9.92 2.33 12.73
C LEU A 197 8.52 2.22 13.35
N LEU A 198 8.10 1.01 13.75
CA LEU A 198 6.81 0.81 14.40
C LEU A 198 6.67 1.66 15.69
N PHE A 199 7.74 1.82 16.48
CA PHE A 199 7.69 2.60 17.72
C PHE A 199 7.34 4.06 17.45
N GLU A 200 7.96 4.66 16.43
CA GLU A 200 7.68 6.03 16.04
C GLU A 200 6.21 6.19 15.59
N GLN A 201 5.73 5.26 14.78
CA GLN A 201 4.36 5.36 14.26
C GLN A 201 3.29 5.12 15.34
N VAL A 202 3.57 4.25 16.30
CA VAL A 202 2.72 4.07 17.49
C VAL A 202 2.68 5.32 18.35
N GLN A 203 3.82 5.99 18.55
CA GLN A 203 3.86 7.26 19.26
C GLN A 203 3.02 8.32 18.53
N LYS A 204 3.22 8.49 17.22
CA LYS A 204 2.42 9.43 16.40
C LYS A 204 0.93 9.10 16.47
N TYR A 205 0.56 7.82 16.35
CA TYR A 205 -0.83 7.42 16.47
C TYR A 205 -1.44 7.86 17.79
N LEU A 206 -0.74 7.68 18.91
CA LEU A 206 -1.18 8.13 20.24
C LEU A 206 -1.31 9.66 20.32
N GLU A 207 -0.35 10.41 19.78
CA GLU A 207 -0.39 11.88 19.73
C GLU A 207 -1.61 12.41 18.97
N TYR A 208 -2.02 11.75 17.89
CA TYR A 208 -3.19 12.15 17.09
C TYR A 208 -4.54 11.68 17.68
N THR A 209 -4.55 10.57 18.42
CA THR A 209 -5.82 9.89 18.78
C THR A 209 -6.08 9.80 20.27
N ASN A 210 -5.05 9.82 21.11
CA ASN A 210 -5.10 9.49 22.55
C ASN A 210 -5.75 8.10 22.83
N ASP A 211 -5.63 7.14 21.90
CA ASP A 211 -6.26 5.80 22.01
C ASP A 211 -5.32 4.81 22.72
N ASP A 212 -5.04 5.09 23.98
CA ASP A 212 -4.17 4.25 24.84
C ASP A 212 -4.69 2.82 24.96
N ASN A 213 -6.01 2.63 24.98
CA ASN A 213 -6.61 1.30 25.16
C ASN A 213 -6.28 0.38 23.99
N PHE A 214 -6.45 0.85 22.75
CA PHE A 214 -6.10 0.07 21.57
C PHE A 214 -4.62 -0.33 21.59
N ILE A 215 -3.73 0.61 21.83
CA ILE A 215 -2.28 0.35 21.85
C ILE A 215 -1.93 -0.63 22.98
N LYS A 216 -2.44 -0.41 24.19
CA LYS A 216 -2.15 -1.27 25.35
C LYS A 216 -2.58 -2.73 25.13
N GLU A 217 -3.74 -2.93 24.52
CA GLU A 217 -4.32 -4.26 24.33
C GLU A 217 -3.71 -4.99 23.12
N ASN A 218 -3.43 -4.29 22.02
CA ASN A 218 -3.09 -4.93 20.75
C ASN A 218 -1.62 -4.77 20.35
N ILE A 219 -1.00 -3.62 20.59
CA ILE A 219 0.32 -3.28 20.04
C ILE A 219 1.42 -3.36 21.09
N TYR A 220 1.19 -2.88 22.30
CA TYR A 220 2.20 -2.85 23.37
C TYR A 220 2.86 -4.20 23.67
N PRO A 221 2.13 -5.35 23.69
CA PRO A 221 2.78 -6.65 23.85
C PRO A 221 3.78 -6.96 22.73
N LYS A 222 3.50 -6.47 21.51
CA LYS A 222 4.38 -6.64 20.34
C LYS A 222 5.63 -5.78 20.44
N LEU A 223 5.49 -4.53 20.88
CA LEU A 223 6.63 -3.65 21.15
C LEU A 223 7.59 -4.24 22.18
N LYS A 224 7.06 -4.82 23.27
CA LYS A 224 7.89 -5.52 24.26
C LYS A 224 8.66 -6.69 23.65
N LEU A 225 7.98 -7.49 22.82
CA LEU A 225 8.61 -8.61 22.13
C LEU A 225 9.77 -8.15 21.23
N ILE A 226 9.58 -7.06 20.50
CA ILE A 226 10.64 -6.47 19.65
C ILE A 226 11.85 -6.08 20.50
N ILE A 227 11.65 -5.29 21.55
CA ILE A 227 12.74 -4.85 22.45
C ILE A 227 13.50 -6.05 23.02
N GLU A 228 12.77 -7.06 23.50
CA GLU A 228 13.36 -8.28 24.07
C GLU A 228 14.29 -8.98 23.07
N HIS A 229 13.81 -9.20 21.85
CA HIS A 229 14.59 -9.88 20.84
C HIS A 229 15.78 -9.04 20.35
N TYR A 230 15.61 -7.74 20.13
CA TYR A 230 16.72 -6.89 19.70
C TYR A 230 17.82 -6.80 20.78
N SER A 231 17.43 -6.79 22.05
CA SER A 231 18.38 -6.75 23.19
C SER A 231 19.12 -8.10 23.38
N ASN A 232 18.44 -9.22 23.12
CA ASN A 232 19.01 -10.56 23.29
C ASN A 232 19.75 -11.08 22.05
N GLY A 233 19.57 -10.42 20.92
CA GLY A 233 20.08 -10.84 19.62
C GLY A 233 19.08 -11.69 18.81
N ILE A 234 19.10 -11.50 17.49
CA ILE A 234 18.27 -12.20 16.51
C ILE A 234 19.19 -12.80 15.44
N ASP A 235 19.21 -14.11 15.36
CA ASP A 235 19.94 -14.87 14.33
C ASP A 235 18.97 -15.70 13.47
N PHE A 236 17.84 -15.09 13.13
CA PHE A 236 16.85 -15.69 12.25
C PHE A 236 17.13 -15.27 10.81
N ASP A 237 17.19 -16.22 9.89
CA ASP A 237 17.42 -15.99 8.44
C ASP A 237 18.71 -15.20 8.13
N ASN A 238 19.77 -15.44 8.91
CA ASN A 238 21.06 -14.73 8.84
C ASN A 238 20.97 -13.22 9.08
N ASN A 239 19.90 -12.71 9.67
CA ASN A 239 19.73 -11.28 9.93
C ASN A 239 20.78 -10.71 10.89
N ASN A 240 21.33 -11.54 11.78
CA ASN A 240 22.43 -11.20 12.68
C ASN A 240 22.26 -9.82 13.33
N ILE A 241 21.09 -9.62 13.98
CA ILE A 241 20.75 -8.36 14.63
C ILE A 241 21.04 -8.48 16.11
N HIS A 242 21.79 -7.54 16.67
CA HIS A 242 22.10 -7.51 18.11
C HIS A 242 22.44 -6.12 18.62
N LEU A 243 22.17 -5.92 19.91
CA LEU A 243 22.58 -4.71 20.64
C LEU A 243 24.04 -4.83 21.04
N GLU A 244 24.84 -3.85 20.67
CA GLU A 244 26.24 -3.76 21.03
C GLU A 244 26.44 -3.08 22.40
N GLU A 245 27.65 -3.21 22.98
CA GLU A 245 27.98 -2.63 24.27
C GLU A 245 27.82 -1.10 24.34
N ASP A 246 27.94 -0.41 23.19
CA ASP A 246 27.78 1.03 23.07
C ASP A 246 26.30 1.47 22.91
N GLY A 247 25.37 0.52 22.94
CA GLY A 247 23.93 0.76 22.81
C GLY A 247 23.41 0.91 21.39
N LEU A 248 24.25 0.71 20.38
CA LEU A 248 23.83 0.72 18.96
C LEU A 248 23.44 -0.68 18.49
N ILE A 249 22.56 -0.75 17.51
CA ILE A 249 22.18 -1.98 16.86
C ILE A 249 23.19 -2.30 15.73
N SER A 250 23.71 -3.51 15.73
CA SER A 250 24.44 -4.09 14.62
C SER A 250 23.53 -5.08 13.89
N SER A 251 23.55 -5.08 12.57
CA SER A 251 22.68 -5.93 11.75
C SER A 251 23.40 -6.45 10.52
N GLY A 252 23.00 -7.63 10.10
CA GLY A 252 23.33 -8.19 8.80
C GLY A 252 24.72 -8.79 8.67
N THR A 253 24.92 -9.35 7.49
CA THR A 253 26.18 -9.93 6.99
C THR A 253 26.47 -9.37 5.61
N GLU A 254 27.57 -9.79 4.97
CA GLU A 254 27.93 -9.39 3.60
C GLU A 254 26.91 -9.86 2.54
N THR A 255 26.04 -10.81 2.87
CA THR A 255 25.05 -11.40 1.95
C THR A 255 23.61 -11.02 2.27
N THR A 256 23.37 -10.25 3.33
CA THR A 256 22.03 -9.81 3.74
C THR A 256 21.72 -8.38 3.27
N GLN A 257 20.44 -8.03 3.22
CA GLN A 257 19.93 -6.70 2.84
C GLN A 257 18.84 -6.26 3.83
N ASN A 258 19.25 -5.94 5.07
CA ASN A 258 18.32 -5.65 6.17
C ASN A 258 17.88 -4.18 6.27
N THR A 259 18.30 -3.32 5.33
CA THR A 259 17.97 -1.89 5.30
C THR A 259 17.16 -1.54 4.03
N TRP A 260 16.84 -0.27 3.83
CA TRP A 260 16.16 0.22 2.64
C TRP A 260 16.95 -0.02 1.32
N MET A 261 18.28 -0.22 1.42
CA MET A 261 19.13 -0.60 0.28
C MET A 261 19.11 -2.11 0.10
N ASP A 262 17.96 -2.69 -0.20
CA ASP A 262 17.70 -4.13 -0.16
C ASP A 262 17.75 -4.84 -1.53
N ALA A 263 18.30 -4.20 -2.55
CA ALA A 263 18.48 -4.83 -3.85
C ALA A 263 19.43 -6.04 -3.79
N LYS A 264 18.98 -7.18 -4.32
CA LYS A 264 19.68 -8.44 -4.32
C LYS A 264 19.49 -9.20 -5.62
N TYR A 265 20.51 -9.93 -6.06
CA TYR A 265 20.41 -10.87 -7.17
C TYR A 265 21.01 -12.23 -6.75
N GLY A 266 20.19 -13.26 -6.66
CA GLY A 266 20.59 -14.52 -6.04
C GLY A 266 21.10 -14.30 -4.61
N ASP A 267 22.32 -14.74 -4.31
CA ASP A 267 22.97 -14.51 -3.01
C ASP A 267 23.82 -13.24 -2.94
N PHE A 268 23.83 -12.44 -4.00
CA PHE A 268 24.61 -11.20 -4.08
C PHE A 268 23.77 -10.00 -3.68
N ALA A 269 24.06 -9.41 -2.50
CA ALA A 269 23.51 -8.14 -2.07
C ALA A 269 24.35 -6.99 -2.65
N PHE A 270 23.72 -6.04 -3.36
CA PHE A 270 24.44 -4.93 -3.99
C PHE A 270 25.01 -3.95 -2.97
N THR A 271 24.27 -3.73 -1.89
CA THR A 271 24.64 -2.83 -0.79
C THR A 271 24.26 -3.50 0.54
N PRO A 272 25.04 -4.46 1.04
CA PRO A 272 24.69 -5.22 2.24
C PRO A 272 24.54 -4.37 3.50
N ARG A 273 25.30 -3.26 3.64
CA ARG A 273 25.23 -2.31 4.77
C ARG A 273 25.15 -3.03 6.12
N ASN A 274 26.06 -3.99 6.31
CA ASN A 274 26.14 -4.75 7.55
C ASN A 274 26.87 -3.97 8.66
N GLY A 275 26.62 -4.35 9.91
CA GLY A 275 27.18 -3.69 11.09
C GLY A 275 26.29 -2.58 11.63
N LYS A 276 26.86 -1.56 12.27
CA LYS A 276 26.17 -0.41 12.84
C LYS A 276 25.93 0.64 11.78
N VAL A 277 24.81 0.57 11.13
CA VAL A 277 24.44 1.51 10.05
C VAL A 277 23.43 2.54 10.56
N VAL A 278 23.47 3.75 10.00
CA VAL A 278 22.57 4.86 10.38
C VAL A 278 21.11 4.63 10.01
N ASP A 279 20.82 3.58 9.24
CA ASP A 279 19.48 3.24 8.78
C ASP A 279 18.67 2.43 9.80
N ILE A 280 19.29 2.05 10.94
CA ILE A 280 18.69 1.17 11.95
C ILE A 280 18.65 1.85 13.33
#